data_c0e8d577fa9c773aaa33f94f981bf092
#
_entry.id   c0e8d577fa9c773aaa33f94f981bf092
#
_cell.length_a   1.000
_cell.length_b   1.000
_cell.length_c   1.000
_cell.angle_alpha   90.00
_cell.angle_beta   90.00
_cell.angle_gamma   90.00
#
_symmetry.space_group_name_H-M   'P 1'
#
loop_
_entity.id
_entity.type
_entity.pdbx_description
1 polymer ?
#
loop_
_entity_poly.entity_id
_entity_poly.type
_entity_poly.pdbx_seq_one_letter_code
_entity_poly.pdbx_strand_id
1 'polypeptide(L)'
;GGSAPAVLNAANEVAVAAFLGARLAFDRIPELIEHTLEGVAVIPLSSIEDVFAADEAARECAQLWLARNAEGVLQEPLRIPA
;
A
#
# COMPACT_ATOMS: atom_id res chain seq x y z
N GLY A 1 -22.05 3.67 2.03
CA GLY A 1 -20.86 4.06 2.49
C GLY A 1 -19.89 4.73 1.59
N GLY A 2 -18.78 4.99 2.14
CA GLY A 2 -17.71 5.64 1.44
C GLY A 2 -16.68 4.65 0.98
N SER A 3 -15.57 5.18 0.49
CA SER A 3 -14.52 4.39 -0.13
C SER A 3 -13.50 3.82 0.86
N ALA A 4 -13.61 4.16 2.14
CA ALA A 4 -12.61 3.74 3.12
C ALA A 4 -12.37 2.22 3.15
N PRO A 5 -13.43 1.39 3.11
CA PRO A 5 -13.17 -0.06 3.11
C PRO A 5 -12.42 -0.54 1.87
N ALA A 6 -12.67 0.07 0.71
CA ALA A 6 -11.95 -0.30 -0.50
C ALA A 6 -10.49 0.11 -0.40
N VAL A 7 -10.22 1.28 0.17
CA VAL A 7 -8.86 1.76 0.35
C VAL A 7 -8.12 0.86 1.33
N LEU A 8 -8.78 0.49 2.42
CA LEU A 8 -8.16 -0.38 3.41
C LEU A 8 -7.81 -1.73 2.80
N ASN A 9 -8.73 -2.31 2.03
CA ASN A 9 -8.50 -3.60 1.42
C ASN A 9 -7.32 -3.55 0.46
N ALA A 10 -7.25 -2.52 -0.36
CA ALA A 10 -6.16 -2.38 -1.32
C ALA A 10 -4.83 -2.18 -0.60
N ALA A 11 -4.82 -1.34 0.43
CA ALA A 11 -3.60 -1.09 1.19
C ALA A 11 -3.10 -2.36 1.85
N ASN A 12 -4.03 -3.14 2.39
CA ASN A 12 -3.67 -4.38 3.05
C ASN A 12 -3.05 -5.37 2.06
N GLU A 13 -3.62 -5.47 0.87
CA GLU A 13 -3.09 -6.39 -0.13
C GLU A 13 -1.70 -5.98 -0.58
N VAL A 14 -1.47 -4.68 -0.77
CA VAL A 14 -0.15 -4.20 -1.17
C VAL A 14 0.86 -4.47 -0.05
N ALA A 15 0.46 -4.23 1.18
CA ALA A 15 1.35 -4.42 2.32
C ALA A 15 1.74 -5.89 2.48
N VAL A 16 0.77 -6.78 2.36
CA VAL A 16 1.04 -8.21 2.52
C VAL A 16 1.93 -8.71 1.37
N ALA A 17 1.64 -8.28 0.15
CA ALA A 17 2.46 -8.69 -0.98
C ALA A 17 3.89 -8.18 -0.83
N ALA A 18 4.06 -6.95 -0.33
CA ALA A 18 5.39 -6.39 -0.12
C ALA A 18 6.14 -7.16 0.96
N PHE A 19 5.43 -7.55 2.02
CA PHE A 19 6.04 -8.34 3.09
C PHE A 19 6.48 -9.69 2.56
N LEU A 20 5.62 -10.36 1.81
CA LEU A 20 5.96 -11.66 1.27
C LEU A 20 7.09 -11.57 0.26
N GLY A 21 7.24 -10.45 -0.40
CA GLY A 21 8.33 -10.23 -1.34
C GLY A 21 9.58 -9.65 -0.71
N ALA A 22 9.64 -9.61 0.60
CA ALA A 22 10.78 -9.09 1.36
C ALA A 22 11.06 -7.62 1.08
N ARG A 23 10.03 -6.87 0.73
CA ARG A 23 10.19 -5.44 0.49
C ARG A 23 9.65 -4.60 1.64
N LEU A 24 9.06 -5.23 2.65
CA LEU A 24 8.48 -4.52 3.77
C LEU A 24 8.58 -5.40 4.99
N ALA A 25 9.10 -4.87 6.09
CA ALA A 25 9.17 -5.61 7.34
C ALA A 25 7.77 -5.79 7.90
N PHE A 26 7.53 -6.90 8.57
CA PHE A 26 6.22 -7.22 9.09
C PHE A 26 5.69 -6.11 10.01
N ASP A 27 6.55 -5.57 10.87
CA ASP A 27 6.10 -4.57 11.83
C ASP A 27 5.88 -3.20 11.20
N ARG A 28 6.16 -3.03 9.92
CA ARG A 28 5.86 -1.79 9.22
C ARG A 28 4.60 -1.87 8.38
N ILE A 29 3.94 -3.04 8.35
CA ILE A 29 2.67 -3.17 7.63
C ILE A 29 1.64 -2.15 8.11
N PRO A 30 1.45 -1.98 9.42
CA PRO A 30 0.46 -0.99 9.87
C PRO A 30 0.80 0.42 9.42
N GLU A 31 2.08 0.74 9.34
CA GLU A 31 2.51 2.07 8.93
C GLU A 31 2.11 2.36 7.48
N LEU A 32 2.29 1.39 6.61
CA LEU A 32 1.92 1.56 5.21
C LEU A 32 0.41 1.73 5.08
N ILE A 33 -0.34 0.91 5.80
CA ILE A 33 -1.79 0.97 5.73
C ILE A 33 -2.30 2.32 6.24
N GLU A 34 -1.75 2.78 7.36
CA GLU A 34 -2.18 4.04 7.91
C GLU A 34 -1.86 5.20 6.98
N HIS A 35 -0.67 5.17 6.38
CA HIS A 35 -0.30 6.22 5.43
C HIS A 35 -1.27 6.25 4.26
N THR A 36 -1.65 5.09 3.75
CA THR A 36 -2.54 5.01 2.61
C THR A 36 -3.93 5.52 2.97
N LEU A 37 -4.43 5.14 4.15
CA LEU A 37 -5.73 5.60 4.57
C LEU A 37 -5.77 7.11 4.75
N GLU A 38 -4.67 7.69 5.18
CA GLU A 38 -4.61 9.14 5.37
C GLU A 38 -4.39 9.87 4.07
N GLY A 39 -3.73 9.23 3.12
CA GLY A 39 -3.35 9.88 1.88
C GLY A 39 -4.39 9.84 0.78
N VAL A 40 -5.39 8.98 0.90
CA VAL A 40 -6.41 8.84 -0.13
C VAL A 40 -7.72 9.39 0.40
N ALA A 41 -8.28 10.38 -0.30
CA ALA A 41 -9.50 11.01 0.17
C ALA A 41 -10.66 10.01 0.13
N VAL A 42 -11.50 10.06 1.16
CA VAL A 42 -12.68 9.22 1.21
C VAL A 42 -13.75 9.90 0.37
N ILE A 43 -14.33 9.16 -0.56
CA ILE A 43 -15.36 9.69 -1.41
C ILE A 43 -16.59 8.79 -1.33
N PRO A 44 -17.78 9.32 -1.64
CA PRO A 44 -18.97 8.48 -1.70
C PRO A 44 -18.85 7.55 -2.89
N LEU A 45 -19.34 6.33 -2.74
CA LEU A 45 -19.33 5.37 -3.84
C LEU A 45 -20.72 5.32 -4.44
N SER A 46 -20.83 5.64 -5.71
CA SER A 46 -22.13 5.60 -6.38
C SER A 46 -22.10 4.68 -7.59
N SER A 47 -20.97 4.13 -7.95
CA SER A 47 -20.86 3.22 -9.09
C SER A 47 -19.71 2.27 -8.87
N ILE A 48 -19.67 1.22 -9.70
CA ILE A 48 -18.58 0.27 -9.60
C ILE A 48 -17.27 0.94 -10.04
N GLU A 49 -17.36 1.91 -10.93
CA GLU A 49 -16.17 2.65 -11.34
C GLU A 49 -15.58 3.41 -10.18
N ASP A 50 -16.41 3.91 -9.27
CA ASP A 50 -15.91 4.61 -8.09
C ASP A 50 -15.11 3.65 -7.21
N VAL A 51 -15.57 2.40 -7.11
CA VAL A 51 -14.86 1.41 -6.31
C VAL A 51 -13.50 1.13 -6.92
N PHE A 52 -13.45 0.94 -8.23
CA PHE A 52 -12.18 0.68 -8.90
C PHE A 52 -11.25 1.88 -8.80
N ALA A 53 -11.77 3.09 -8.89
CA ALA A 53 -10.95 4.29 -8.79
C ALA A 53 -10.34 4.40 -7.39
N ALA A 54 -11.12 4.10 -6.35
CA ALA A 54 -10.63 4.17 -4.99
C ALA A 54 -9.55 3.11 -4.76
N ASP A 55 -9.77 1.92 -5.29
CA ASP A 55 -8.81 0.83 -5.18
C ASP A 55 -7.50 1.21 -5.85
N GLU A 56 -7.59 1.75 -7.06
CA GLU A 56 -6.41 2.11 -7.81
C GLU A 56 -5.63 3.23 -7.14
N ALA A 57 -6.34 4.25 -6.63
CA ALA A 57 -5.68 5.35 -5.93
C ALA A 57 -4.94 4.85 -4.70
N ALA A 58 -5.57 3.91 -3.98
CA ALA A 58 -4.94 3.36 -2.79
C ALA A 58 -3.68 2.57 -3.13
N ARG A 59 -3.75 1.76 -4.19
CA ARG A 59 -2.59 0.96 -4.58
C ARG A 59 -1.44 1.86 -5.03
N GLU A 60 -1.76 2.92 -5.76
CA GLU A 60 -0.73 3.84 -6.19
C GLU A 60 -0.09 4.54 -5.00
N CYS A 61 -0.89 4.99 -4.05
CA CYS A 61 -0.39 5.66 -2.86
C CYS A 61 0.53 4.71 -2.07
N ALA A 62 0.11 3.46 -1.92
CA ALA A 62 0.89 2.49 -1.17
C ALA A 62 2.21 2.17 -1.88
N GLN A 63 2.16 2.04 -3.21
CA GLN A 63 3.38 1.72 -3.96
C GLN A 63 4.37 2.87 -3.91
N LEU A 64 3.89 4.11 -3.93
CA LEU A 64 4.78 5.25 -3.82
C LEU A 64 5.44 5.30 -2.45
N TRP A 65 4.69 4.96 -1.41
CA TRP A 65 5.25 4.92 -0.08
C TRP A 65 6.33 3.84 0.01
N LEU A 66 6.07 2.68 -0.58
CA LEU A 66 7.04 1.60 -0.58
C LEU A 66 8.32 2.01 -1.30
N ALA A 67 8.20 2.70 -2.41
CA ALA A 67 9.36 3.13 -3.17
C ALA A 67 10.26 4.03 -2.34
N ARG A 68 9.66 4.82 -1.44
CA ARG A 68 10.44 5.74 -0.62
C ARG A 68 10.93 5.13 0.68
N ASN A 69 10.27 4.07 1.15
CA ASN A 69 10.55 3.57 2.49
C ASN A 69 11.07 2.15 2.57
N ALA A 70 11.22 1.46 1.47
CA ALA A 70 11.64 0.08 1.48
C ALA A 70 13.14 -0.09 1.23
N GLU A 71 13.84 0.98 1.11
CA GLU A 71 15.23 0.94 0.78
C GLU A 71 16.06 0.07 1.70
N GLY A 72 15.81 0.12 2.96
CA GLY A 72 16.61 -0.65 3.88
C GLY A 72 16.46 -2.12 3.66
N VAL A 73 15.27 -2.54 3.32
CA VAL A 73 15.01 -3.95 3.12
C VAL A 73 15.59 -4.41 1.81
N LEU A 74 15.48 -3.59 0.81
CA LEU A 74 15.95 -3.97 -0.48
C LEU A 74 17.43 -4.01 -0.62
N GLN A 75 18.11 -3.14 0.05
CA GLN A 75 19.51 -3.08 -0.11
C GLN A 75 20.28 -4.23 0.39
N GLU A 76 19.80 -4.83 1.42
CA GLU A 76 20.48 -5.95 1.96
C GLU A 76 20.70 -7.00 0.97
N PRO A 77 19.72 -7.53 0.35
CA PRO A 77 19.89 -8.61 -0.58
C PRO A 77 20.71 -8.20 -1.76
N LEU A 78 20.62 -6.98 -2.10
CA LEU A 78 21.30 -6.58 -3.25
C LEU A 78 22.76 -6.69 -3.16
N ARG A 79 23.23 -6.60 -2.01
CA ARG A 79 24.54 -6.61 -1.84
C ARG A 79 25.14 -7.85 -1.86
N ILE A 80 24.55 -8.73 -2.09
CA ILE A 80 24.96 -9.95 -1.98
C ILE A 80 25.90 -10.15 -2.88
N PRO A 81 26.66 -10.35 -2.80
CA PRO A 81 27.46 -10.46 -3.53
C PRO A 81 27.76 -11.26 -4.28
N ALA A 82 27.94 -11.43 -4.46
CA ALA A 82 28.40 -12.16 -5.34
C ALA A 82 29.03 -13.14 -5.22
#